data_5bdd1a24380224746450ed5f96595a11
#
_entry.id   5bdd1a24380224746450ed5f96595a11
#
_cell.length_a   1.000
_cell.length_b   1.000
_cell.length_c   1.000
_cell.angle_alpha   90.00
_cell.angle_beta   90.00
_cell.angle_gamma   90.00
#
_symmetry.space_group_name_H-M   'P 1'
#
loop_
_entity.id
_entity.type
_entity.pdbx_description
1 polymer ?
#
loop_
_entity_poly.entity_id
_entity_poly.type
_entity_poly.pdbx_seq_one_letter_code
_entity_poly.pdbx_strand_id
1 'polypeptide(L)'
;MSPADLTGTGRAVPVPGAGLDPGVIAHVAVTATTLWVEPRTHRPDVDGPSLTNPVALDAWNATMQDIETRRWLTGKLESQAVLGSEVIVDEIDGDWARIVVTAQGTARDPRGYPGWVPTAHLVVDEDFAQRAPTSPTATVTALTSTLSARRSGNHPGIDVSFDTILPVLGRTATAVRVAVPGARPACLPAEDVVVHEAGETPPLPTAEDVIATGERFLGLRYLWAGVSAYGVDCSGYTYTLFHHHGISIDRDAGDQMHHSGLEPVEREDLQRGDLVFFATAPGGDSIRHVALYLGDDLIMQAPNAERSVEVMSLTAYDPTGEYAGARRVALAD
;
A
#
# COMPACT_ATOMS: atom_id res chain seq x y z
N MET A 1 -10.38 -26.65 -31.00
CA MET A 1 -9.10 -26.16 -30.46
C MET A 1 -8.49 -27.29 -29.64
N SER A 2 -7.29 -27.69 -30.00
CA SER A 2 -6.59 -28.89 -29.52
C SER A 2 -6.07 -28.73 -28.09
N PRO A 3 -5.97 -29.81 -27.27
CA PRO A 3 -5.51 -29.74 -25.87
C PRO A 3 -3.98 -29.74 -25.73
N ALA A 4 -3.26 -29.03 -26.58
CA ALA A 4 -1.81 -29.14 -26.70
C ALA A 4 -1.06 -27.84 -26.42
N ASP A 5 -1.40 -27.14 -25.32
CA ASP A 5 -0.58 -25.96 -24.84
C ASP A 5 -0.58 -25.79 -23.31
N LEU A 6 -0.48 -26.92 -22.59
CA LEU A 6 -0.34 -26.91 -21.10
C LEU A 6 1.05 -27.30 -20.61
N THR A 7 2.03 -27.43 -21.51
CA THR A 7 3.42 -27.66 -21.12
C THR A 7 4.17 -26.31 -21.08
N GLY A 8 3.92 -25.52 -20.08
CA GLY A 8 4.83 -24.43 -19.74
C GLY A 8 6.22 -25.03 -19.47
N THR A 9 7.20 -24.62 -20.26
CA THR A 9 8.63 -24.92 -20.09
C THR A 9 9.01 -24.70 -18.62
N GLY A 10 9.56 -25.74 -18.00
CA GLY A 10 9.92 -25.75 -16.58
C GLY A 10 11.08 -24.82 -16.23
N ARG A 11 10.87 -23.51 -16.35
CA ARG A 11 11.78 -22.52 -15.77
C ARG A 11 11.71 -22.64 -14.25
N ALA A 12 12.87 -22.60 -13.59
CA ALA A 12 12.93 -22.62 -12.14
C ALA A 12 12.21 -21.39 -11.58
N VAL A 13 11.43 -21.57 -10.53
CA VAL A 13 10.82 -20.47 -9.80
C VAL A 13 11.94 -19.67 -9.15
N PRO A 14 11.98 -18.33 -9.34
CA PRO A 14 12.99 -17.50 -8.69
C PRO A 14 12.95 -17.62 -7.17
N VAL A 15 14.11 -17.57 -6.54
CA VAL A 15 14.25 -17.73 -5.09
C VAL A 15 14.28 -16.34 -4.44
N PRO A 16 13.39 -16.04 -3.48
CA PRO A 16 13.45 -14.80 -2.73
C PRO A 16 14.83 -14.60 -2.09
N GLY A 17 15.33 -13.36 -2.12
CA GLY A 17 16.65 -13.00 -1.61
C GLY A 17 17.84 -13.29 -2.53
N ALA A 18 17.63 -14.01 -3.63
CA ALA A 18 18.71 -14.32 -4.57
C ALA A 18 18.82 -13.26 -5.68
N GLY A 19 20.06 -12.95 -6.09
CA GLY A 19 20.34 -12.02 -7.19
C GLY A 19 20.04 -10.56 -6.87
N LEU A 20 19.97 -10.20 -5.61
CA LEU A 20 19.77 -8.82 -5.16
C LEU A 20 21.14 -8.12 -5.11
N ASP A 21 21.40 -7.28 -6.12
CA ASP A 21 22.56 -6.42 -6.19
C ASP A 21 22.13 -4.94 -6.29
N PRO A 22 22.93 -3.98 -5.84
CA PRO A 22 22.62 -2.57 -6.02
C PRO A 22 22.33 -2.19 -7.48
N GLY A 23 21.23 -1.47 -7.69
CA GLY A 23 20.72 -1.07 -9.01
C GLY A 23 19.79 -2.07 -9.67
N VAL A 24 19.58 -3.26 -9.09
CA VAL A 24 18.66 -4.26 -9.64
C VAL A 24 17.21 -3.88 -9.32
N ILE A 25 16.32 -4.09 -10.28
CA ILE A 25 14.87 -4.05 -10.08
C ILE A 25 14.42 -5.40 -9.51
N ALA A 26 13.74 -5.35 -8.38
CA ALA A 26 13.12 -6.50 -7.73
C ALA A 26 11.64 -6.22 -7.44
N HIS A 27 10.92 -7.23 -6.97
CA HIS A 27 9.51 -7.12 -6.61
C HIS A 27 9.29 -7.68 -5.21
N VAL A 28 8.32 -7.09 -4.50
CA VAL A 28 7.88 -7.62 -3.23
C VAL A 28 7.21 -8.98 -3.44
N ALA A 29 7.69 -10.00 -2.74
CA ALA A 29 7.27 -11.40 -2.88
C ALA A 29 6.45 -11.92 -1.68
N VAL A 30 6.04 -11.04 -0.78
CA VAL A 30 5.21 -11.31 0.41
C VAL A 30 3.97 -10.42 0.41
N THR A 31 2.96 -10.77 1.20
CA THR A 31 1.68 -10.03 1.31
C THR A 31 1.88 -8.51 1.42
N ALA A 32 2.72 -8.09 2.35
CA ALA A 32 3.25 -6.73 2.43
C ALA A 32 4.58 -6.75 3.19
N THR A 33 5.57 -6.03 2.71
CA THR A 33 6.82 -5.80 3.43
C THR A 33 6.79 -4.45 4.13
N THR A 34 7.35 -4.40 5.33
CA THR A 34 7.48 -3.16 6.10
C THR A 34 8.88 -2.59 5.89
N LEU A 35 8.94 -1.32 5.49
CA LEU A 35 10.19 -0.58 5.31
C LEU A 35 10.61 0.00 6.67
N TRP A 36 11.82 -0.33 7.11
CA TRP A 36 12.42 0.15 8.35
C TRP A 36 13.36 1.32 8.07
N VAL A 37 13.46 2.24 9.03
CA VAL A 37 14.43 3.37 8.97
C VAL A 37 15.86 2.83 8.95
N GLU A 38 16.14 1.83 9.77
CA GLU A 38 17.45 1.18 9.87
C GLU A 38 17.28 -0.34 9.97
N PRO A 39 18.23 -1.12 9.43
CA PRO A 39 18.17 -2.58 9.53
C PRO A 39 18.36 -3.04 10.99
N ARG A 40 17.73 -4.16 11.35
CA ARG A 40 17.88 -4.83 12.66
C ARG A 40 17.46 -4.01 13.89
N THR A 41 16.65 -2.95 13.71
CA THR A 41 16.14 -2.13 14.83
C THR A 41 14.81 -2.66 15.38
N HIS A 42 14.28 -3.74 14.80
CA HIS A 42 13.04 -4.40 15.23
C HIS A 42 13.18 -5.04 16.61
N ARG A 43 12.06 -5.29 17.27
CA ARG A 43 11.95 -6.06 18.50
C ARG A 43 11.70 -7.54 18.16
N PRO A 44 12.65 -8.46 18.39
CA PRO A 44 12.51 -9.86 17.94
C PRO A 44 11.23 -10.54 18.43
N ASP A 45 10.85 -10.33 19.70
CA ASP A 45 9.69 -10.96 20.32
C ASP A 45 8.34 -10.34 19.88
N VAL A 46 8.35 -9.15 19.29
CA VAL A 46 7.13 -8.42 18.87
C VAL A 46 7.04 -8.37 17.35
N ASP A 47 8.11 -7.94 16.69
CA ASP A 47 8.08 -7.60 15.26
C ASP A 47 8.50 -8.78 14.36
N GLY A 48 9.01 -9.88 14.97
CA GLY A 48 9.43 -11.08 14.24
C GLY A 48 8.43 -11.57 13.17
N PRO A 49 7.11 -11.63 13.45
CA PRO A 49 6.14 -12.07 12.47
C PRO A 49 6.07 -11.21 11.20
N SER A 50 6.44 -9.91 11.26
CA SER A 50 6.49 -9.03 10.09
C SER A 50 7.73 -9.22 9.22
N LEU A 51 8.71 -10.01 9.66
CA LEU A 51 10.01 -10.21 9.01
C LEU A 51 10.19 -11.62 8.42
N THR A 52 9.22 -12.51 8.64
CA THR A 52 9.25 -13.89 8.12
C THR A 52 8.83 -13.94 6.64
N ASN A 53 9.19 -15.01 5.94
CA ASN A 53 8.62 -15.33 4.63
C ASN A 53 8.02 -16.76 4.68
N PRO A 54 6.67 -16.89 4.56
CA PRO A 54 5.69 -15.81 4.41
C PRO A 54 5.60 -14.91 5.65
N VAL A 55 5.21 -13.65 5.46
CA VAL A 55 4.91 -12.73 6.57
C VAL A 55 3.64 -13.15 7.29
N ALA A 56 3.57 -12.90 8.59
CA ALA A 56 2.41 -13.18 9.44
C ALA A 56 1.86 -11.88 10.05
N LEU A 57 1.27 -11.01 9.21
CA LEU A 57 0.86 -9.66 9.59
C LEU A 57 -0.28 -9.65 10.65
N ASP A 58 -1.19 -10.62 10.61
CA ASP A 58 -2.20 -10.78 11.66
C ASP A 58 -1.58 -11.14 13.00
N ALA A 59 -0.57 -12.03 13.00
CA ALA A 59 0.17 -12.37 14.20
C ALA A 59 0.96 -11.15 14.71
N TRP A 60 1.56 -10.37 13.82
CA TRP A 60 2.23 -9.12 14.22
C TRP A 60 1.24 -8.13 14.85
N ASN A 61 0.08 -7.92 14.23
CA ASN A 61 -0.98 -7.09 14.82
C ASN A 61 -1.45 -7.62 16.19
N ALA A 62 -1.49 -8.95 16.36
CA ALA A 62 -1.86 -9.58 17.63
C ALA A 62 -0.84 -9.33 18.75
N THR A 63 0.46 -9.18 18.43
CA THR A 63 1.50 -8.82 19.42
C THR A 63 1.41 -7.36 19.87
N MET A 64 0.73 -6.51 19.11
CA MET A 64 0.64 -5.06 19.35
C MET A 64 -0.76 -4.62 19.84
N GLN A 65 -1.34 -5.37 20.79
CA GLN A 65 -2.67 -5.02 21.31
C GLN A 65 -2.65 -3.79 22.21
N ASP A 66 -1.57 -3.58 22.96
CA ASP A 66 -1.40 -2.39 23.78
C ASP A 66 -0.86 -1.20 22.97
N ILE A 67 -1.21 0.00 23.43
CA ILE A 67 -0.90 1.27 22.75
C ILE A 67 0.60 1.55 22.73
N GLU A 68 1.30 1.29 23.81
CA GLU A 68 2.72 1.60 23.95
C GLU A 68 3.57 0.75 22.99
N THR A 69 3.23 -0.53 22.88
CA THR A 69 3.87 -1.45 21.91
C THR A 69 3.69 -0.96 20.47
N ARG A 70 2.51 -0.41 20.14
CA ARG A 70 2.23 0.12 18.81
C ARG A 70 2.87 1.47 18.57
N ARG A 71 2.82 2.36 19.57
CA ARG A 71 3.42 3.68 19.53
C ARG A 71 4.95 3.65 19.38
N TRP A 72 5.59 2.58 19.87
CA TRP A 72 7.03 2.37 19.72
C TRP A 72 7.50 2.36 18.26
N LEU A 73 6.64 1.96 17.31
CA LEU A 73 6.95 1.93 15.88
C LEU A 73 7.11 3.35 15.29
N THR A 74 6.60 4.40 15.95
CA THR A 74 6.70 5.78 15.47
C THR A 74 8.16 6.17 15.28
N GLY A 75 8.50 6.59 14.04
CA GLY A 75 9.86 6.94 13.65
C GLY A 75 10.83 5.76 13.54
N LYS A 76 10.33 4.51 13.59
CA LYS A 76 11.10 3.30 13.32
C LYS A 76 10.81 2.71 11.94
N LEU A 77 9.64 3.01 11.42
CA LEU A 77 9.17 2.58 10.12
C LEU A 77 9.05 3.76 9.18
N GLU A 78 9.25 3.51 7.92
CA GLU A 78 9.19 4.46 6.81
C GLU A 78 7.90 4.30 6.01
N SER A 79 7.58 3.09 5.55
CA SER A 79 6.40 2.76 4.75
C SER A 79 6.14 1.25 4.75
N GLN A 80 5.18 0.83 3.94
CA GLN A 80 4.98 -0.56 3.52
C GLN A 80 4.91 -0.64 2.00
N ALA A 81 5.16 -1.83 1.43
CA ALA A 81 4.92 -2.14 0.03
C ALA A 81 4.25 -3.50 -0.08
N VAL A 82 3.14 -3.58 -0.84
CA VAL A 82 2.34 -4.79 -1.01
C VAL A 82 2.94 -5.73 -2.06
N LEU A 83 2.48 -6.98 -2.11
CA LEU A 83 2.90 -7.99 -3.08
C LEU A 83 2.88 -7.43 -4.52
N GLY A 84 3.94 -7.66 -5.27
CA GLY A 84 4.06 -7.20 -6.66
C GLY A 84 4.60 -5.79 -6.81
N SER A 85 4.71 -4.99 -5.75
CA SER A 85 5.33 -3.66 -5.82
C SER A 85 6.74 -3.75 -6.37
N GLU A 86 7.04 -2.91 -7.36
CA GLU A 86 8.38 -2.76 -7.93
C GLU A 86 9.27 -1.95 -7.00
N VAL A 87 10.50 -2.40 -6.84
CA VAL A 87 11.49 -1.74 -6.01
C VAL A 87 12.85 -1.72 -6.70
N ILE A 88 13.63 -0.68 -6.44
CA ILE A 88 15.03 -0.60 -6.83
C ILE A 88 15.87 -0.94 -5.59
N VAL A 89 16.79 -1.89 -5.70
CA VAL A 89 17.73 -2.23 -4.62
C VAL A 89 18.87 -1.21 -4.62
N ASP A 90 19.09 -0.54 -3.49
CA ASP A 90 20.17 0.44 -3.33
C ASP A 90 21.39 -0.16 -2.62
N GLU A 91 21.16 -0.98 -1.60
CA GLU A 91 22.23 -1.51 -0.72
C GLU A 91 21.82 -2.87 -0.15
N ILE A 92 22.80 -3.72 0.10
CA ILE A 92 22.63 -5.01 0.81
C ILE A 92 23.49 -5.00 2.06
N ASP A 93 22.87 -5.29 3.21
CA ASP A 93 23.55 -5.49 4.48
C ASP A 93 23.11 -6.81 5.11
N GLY A 94 23.81 -7.89 4.77
CA GLY A 94 23.49 -9.25 5.20
C GLY A 94 22.13 -9.73 4.70
N ASP A 95 21.20 -9.92 5.61
CA ASP A 95 19.82 -10.33 5.37
C ASP A 95 18.84 -9.16 5.17
N TRP A 96 19.35 -7.93 5.03
CA TRP A 96 18.58 -6.70 4.77
C TRP A 96 18.98 -6.06 3.45
N ALA A 97 18.00 -5.48 2.79
CA ALA A 97 18.16 -4.66 1.60
C ALA A 97 17.59 -3.26 1.85
N ARG A 98 18.35 -2.23 1.51
CA ARG A 98 17.80 -0.89 1.33
C ARG A 98 17.20 -0.80 -0.05
N ILE A 99 15.94 -0.43 -0.13
CA ILE A 99 15.18 -0.36 -1.37
C ILE A 99 14.55 1.01 -1.54
N VAL A 100 14.12 1.28 -2.79
CA VAL A 100 13.25 2.41 -3.14
C VAL A 100 11.99 1.85 -3.76
N VAL A 101 10.81 2.14 -3.20
CA VAL A 101 9.51 1.72 -3.73
C VAL A 101 9.09 2.72 -4.81
N THR A 102 9.12 2.31 -6.07
CA THR A 102 9.00 3.21 -7.24
C THR A 102 7.63 3.89 -7.36
N ALA A 103 6.56 3.26 -6.87
CA ALA A 103 5.19 3.79 -6.93
C ALA A 103 4.87 4.80 -5.82
N GLN A 104 5.72 4.94 -4.79
CA GLN A 104 5.47 5.85 -3.66
C GLN A 104 6.32 7.12 -3.80
N GLY A 105 5.69 8.22 -4.19
CA GLY A 105 6.34 9.52 -4.29
C GLY A 105 6.79 10.08 -2.93
N THR A 106 7.90 10.81 -2.93
CA THR A 106 8.43 11.55 -1.78
C THR A 106 9.41 12.62 -2.24
N ALA A 107 9.52 13.71 -1.51
CA ALA A 107 10.54 14.73 -1.74
C ALA A 107 11.97 14.26 -1.41
N ARG A 108 12.13 13.11 -0.71
CA ARG A 108 13.43 12.60 -0.24
C ARG A 108 14.25 11.93 -1.35
N ASP A 109 13.60 11.27 -2.31
CA ASP A 109 14.24 10.57 -3.41
C ASP A 109 13.32 10.59 -4.65
N PRO A 110 13.76 11.16 -5.79
CA PRO A 110 12.93 11.27 -7.00
C PRO A 110 12.59 9.91 -7.64
N ARG A 111 13.24 8.81 -7.23
CA ARG A 111 12.96 7.46 -7.73
C ARG A 111 11.80 6.79 -6.99
N GLY A 112 11.44 7.27 -5.78
CA GLY A 112 10.40 6.71 -4.93
C GLY A 112 10.78 6.68 -3.46
N TYR A 113 10.06 5.91 -2.65
CA TYR A 113 10.18 5.94 -1.20
C TYR A 113 11.24 4.96 -0.66
N PRO A 114 12.29 5.42 0.04
CA PRO A 114 13.39 4.58 0.50
C PRO A 114 13.10 3.94 1.87
N GLY A 115 13.70 2.75 2.11
CA GLY A 115 13.72 2.10 3.42
C GLY A 115 14.36 0.71 3.40
N TRP A 116 14.53 0.12 4.57
CA TRP A 116 15.16 -1.19 4.73
C TRP A 116 14.13 -2.30 4.89
N VAL A 117 14.31 -3.41 4.18
CA VAL A 117 13.44 -4.60 4.26
C VAL A 117 14.28 -5.87 4.35
N PRO A 118 13.75 -7.00 4.86
CA PRO A 118 14.41 -8.29 4.74
C PRO A 118 14.62 -8.69 3.27
N THR A 119 15.82 -9.17 2.92
CA THR A 119 16.09 -9.68 1.55
C THR A 119 15.15 -10.81 1.15
N ALA A 120 14.73 -11.63 2.10
CA ALA A 120 13.77 -12.72 1.90
C ALA A 120 12.36 -12.27 1.44
N HIS A 121 12.06 -10.97 1.53
CA HIS A 121 10.80 -10.39 1.05
C HIS A 121 10.84 -9.96 -0.42
N LEU A 122 12.00 -10.01 -1.05
CA LEU A 122 12.24 -9.52 -2.40
C LEU A 122 12.59 -10.65 -3.35
N VAL A 123 12.23 -10.50 -4.60
CA VAL A 123 12.60 -11.44 -5.67
C VAL A 123 12.96 -10.68 -6.94
N VAL A 124 14.02 -11.13 -7.61
CA VAL A 124 14.33 -10.74 -8.99
C VAL A 124 13.62 -11.73 -9.91
N ASP A 125 12.56 -11.27 -10.59
CA ASP A 125 11.75 -12.07 -11.49
C ASP A 125 11.55 -11.34 -12.82
N GLU A 126 12.42 -11.64 -13.78
CA GLU A 126 12.40 -11.02 -15.10
C GLU A 126 11.08 -11.27 -15.87
N ASP A 127 10.49 -12.46 -15.71
CA ASP A 127 9.23 -12.77 -16.39
C ASP A 127 8.08 -11.95 -15.83
N PHE A 128 8.06 -11.73 -14.52
CA PHE A 128 7.10 -10.85 -13.86
C PHE A 128 7.32 -9.39 -14.27
N ALA A 129 8.56 -8.91 -14.22
CA ALA A 129 8.94 -7.54 -14.61
C ALA A 129 8.55 -7.21 -16.06
N GLN A 130 8.72 -8.17 -17.00
CA GLN A 130 8.32 -7.98 -18.40
C GLN A 130 6.80 -7.97 -18.61
N ARG A 131 6.05 -8.68 -17.77
CA ARG A 131 4.59 -8.77 -17.87
C ARG A 131 3.89 -7.55 -17.26
N ALA A 132 4.38 -7.05 -16.15
CA ALA A 132 3.74 -5.99 -15.38
C ALA A 132 3.29 -4.79 -16.25
N PRO A 133 4.13 -4.22 -17.14
CA PRO A 133 3.74 -3.08 -17.97
C PRO A 133 2.92 -3.45 -19.23
N THR A 134 2.85 -4.73 -19.61
CA THR A 134 2.33 -5.16 -20.92
C THR A 134 1.08 -6.03 -20.86
N SER A 135 0.71 -6.50 -19.67
CA SER A 135 -0.46 -7.35 -19.47
C SER A 135 -1.64 -6.56 -18.91
N PRO A 136 -2.88 -7.02 -19.09
CA PRO A 136 -3.97 -6.56 -18.23
C PRO A 136 -3.61 -6.76 -16.77
N THR A 137 -4.12 -5.92 -15.88
CA THR A 137 -3.83 -5.97 -14.44
C THR A 137 -5.09 -6.30 -13.64
N ALA A 138 -4.95 -7.09 -12.58
CA ALA A 138 -5.97 -7.30 -11.57
C ALA A 138 -5.59 -6.51 -10.32
N THR A 139 -6.41 -5.54 -9.95
CA THR A 139 -6.28 -4.76 -8.71
C THR A 139 -7.20 -5.35 -7.66
N VAL A 140 -6.67 -5.72 -6.51
CA VAL A 140 -7.45 -6.27 -5.39
C VAL A 140 -8.30 -5.17 -4.77
N THR A 141 -9.61 -5.38 -4.79
CA THR A 141 -10.62 -4.46 -4.23
C THR A 141 -11.15 -4.93 -2.87
N ALA A 142 -11.09 -6.22 -2.53
CA ALA A 142 -11.36 -6.70 -1.18
C ALA A 142 -10.28 -6.19 -0.21
N LEU A 143 -10.60 -5.95 1.06
CA LEU A 143 -9.56 -5.58 2.04
C LEU A 143 -8.45 -6.62 2.09
N THR A 144 -8.84 -7.89 2.16
CA THR A 144 -7.92 -9.03 2.01
C THR A 144 -8.53 -10.06 1.08
N SER A 145 -7.69 -10.74 0.31
CA SER A 145 -8.06 -11.90 -0.50
C SER A 145 -6.96 -12.94 -0.43
N THR A 146 -7.18 -14.12 -1.01
CA THR A 146 -6.20 -15.22 -0.96
C THR A 146 -5.89 -15.72 -2.36
N LEU A 147 -4.61 -15.68 -2.73
CA LEU A 147 -4.09 -16.33 -3.93
C LEU A 147 -4.08 -17.85 -3.73
N SER A 148 -4.85 -18.58 -4.52
CA SER A 148 -4.95 -20.03 -4.48
C SER A 148 -4.30 -20.68 -5.70
N ALA A 149 -3.50 -21.71 -5.48
CA ALA A 149 -2.86 -22.46 -6.58
C ALA A 149 -3.86 -23.22 -7.47
N ARG A 150 -5.09 -23.47 -6.99
CA ARG A 150 -6.20 -24.13 -7.69
C ARG A 150 -7.54 -23.50 -7.34
N ARG A 151 -8.51 -23.60 -8.29
CA ARG A 151 -9.93 -23.15 -8.16
C ARG A 151 -10.69 -23.72 -6.94
N SER A 152 -10.20 -24.76 -6.34
CA SER A 152 -10.75 -25.38 -5.13
C SER A 152 -9.60 -26.11 -4.43
N GLY A 153 -9.18 -25.69 -3.26
CA GLY A 153 -8.13 -26.44 -2.61
C GLY A 153 -7.83 -26.05 -1.18
N ASN A 154 -7.57 -27.09 -0.39
CA ASN A 154 -7.06 -27.06 0.99
C ASN A 154 -5.55 -26.81 1.04
N HIS A 155 -5.00 -25.92 0.23
CA HIS A 155 -3.61 -25.50 0.36
C HIS A 155 -3.57 -24.10 0.93
N PRO A 156 -2.66 -23.80 1.89
CA PRO A 156 -2.46 -22.44 2.35
C PRO A 156 -2.11 -21.57 1.14
N GLY A 157 -2.93 -20.57 0.89
CA GLY A 157 -2.69 -19.56 -0.14
C GLY A 157 -1.74 -18.48 0.38
N ILE A 158 -1.39 -17.55 -0.49
CA ILE A 158 -0.74 -16.30 -0.09
C ILE A 158 -1.85 -15.28 0.08
N ASP A 159 -1.96 -14.70 1.27
CA ASP A 159 -2.89 -13.60 1.48
C ASP A 159 -2.37 -12.36 0.77
N VAL A 160 -3.28 -11.60 0.18
CA VAL A 160 -3.01 -10.33 -0.48
C VAL A 160 -3.86 -9.23 0.13
N SER A 161 -3.28 -8.06 0.19
CA SER A 161 -3.92 -6.86 0.71
C SER A 161 -4.71 -6.13 -0.37
N PHE A 162 -5.66 -5.31 0.02
CA PHE A 162 -6.25 -4.26 -0.80
C PHE A 162 -5.17 -3.55 -1.61
N ASP A 163 -5.50 -3.15 -2.83
CA ASP A 163 -4.64 -2.43 -3.76
C ASP A 163 -3.40 -3.21 -4.24
N THR A 164 -3.33 -4.52 -4.03
CA THR A 164 -2.36 -5.40 -4.68
C THR A 164 -2.67 -5.47 -6.18
N ILE A 165 -1.70 -5.16 -7.03
CA ILE A 165 -1.83 -5.13 -8.49
C ILE A 165 -0.97 -6.23 -9.10
N LEU A 166 -1.59 -7.16 -9.83
CA LEU A 166 -0.89 -8.30 -10.43
C LEU A 166 -1.24 -8.47 -11.91
N PRO A 167 -0.27 -8.86 -12.78
CA PRO A 167 -0.52 -9.13 -14.19
C PRO A 167 -1.48 -10.31 -14.40
N VAL A 168 -2.50 -10.13 -15.24
CA VAL A 168 -3.50 -11.15 -15.54
C VAL A 168 -2.98 -12.10 -16.62
N LEU A 169 -3.10 -13.39 -16.35
CA LEU A 169 -2.76 -14.49 -17.28
C LEU A 169 -4.00 -15.13 -17.91
N GLY A 170 -5.18 -14.86 -17.37
CA GLY A 170 -6.45 -15.36 -17.86
C GLY A 170 -7.56 -15.18 -16.83
N ARG A 171 -8.80 -15.20 -17.30
CA ARG A 171 -9.97 -15.01 -16.44
C ARG A 171 -11.12 -15.95 -16.80
N THR A 172 -11.94 -16.23 -15.82
CA THR A 172 -13.22 -16.94 -15.94
C THR A 172 -14.28 -16.14 -15.22
N ALA A 173 -15.53 -16.57 -15.23
CA ALA A 173 -16.61 -15.89 -14.50
C ALA A 173 -16.39 -15.82 -12.97
N THR A 174 -15.58 -16.70 -12.40
CA THR A 174 -15.43 -16.82 -10.94
C THR A 174 -13.99 -16.68 -10.43
N ALA A 175 -13.00 -16.56 -11.33
CA ALA A 175 -11.60 -16.49 -10.93
C ALA A 175 -10.76 -15.73 -11.96
N VAL A 176 -9.79 -14.97 -11.47
CA VAL A 176 -8.76 -14.30 -12.26
C VAL A 176 -7.42 -14.97 -11.96
N ARG A 177 -6.77 -15.52 -13.00
CA ARG A 177 -5.44 -16.11 -12.89
C ARG A 177 -4.39 -15.03 -13.11
N VAL A 178 -3.46 -14.89 -12.19
CA VAL A 178 -2.44 -13.84 -12.18
C VAL A 178 -1.03 -14.41 -12.12
N ALA A 179 -0.05 -13.64 -12.61
CA ALA A 179 1.35 -13.86 -12.31
C ALA A 179 1.64 -13.41 -10.86
N VAL A 180 2.49 -14.16 -10.17
CA VAL A 180 2.90 -13.86 -8.78
C VAL A 180 4.42 -13.83 -8.76
N PRO A 181 5.06 -12.74 -8.30
CA PRO A 181 6.52 -12.62 -8.33
C PRO A 181 7.14 -13.70 -7.43
N GLY A 182 8.13 -14.41 -7.98
CA GLY A 182 8.83 -15.48 -7.28
C GLY A 182 8.00 -16.72 -6.99
N ALA A 183 6.83 -16.87 -7.62
CA ALA A 183 5.94 -18.00 -7.38
C ALA A 183 5.29 -18.52 -8.68
N ARG A 184 4.60 -19.65 -8.58
CA ARG A 184 3.77 -20.13 -9.68
C ARG A 184 2.50 -19.26 -9.80
N PRO A 185 1.96 -19.08 -11.03
CA PRO A 185 0.69 -18.42 -11.22
C PRO A 185 -0.41 -18.96 -10.31
N ALA A 186 -1.18 -18.04 -9.73
CA ALA A 186 -2.28 -18.37 -8.82
C ALA A 186 -3.58 -17.70 -9.27
N CYS A 187 -4.68 -17.98 -8.57
CA CYS A 187 -6.00 -17.43 -8.87
C CYS A 187 -6.53 -16.63 -7.68
N LEU A 188 -7.14 -15.50 -7.98
CA LEU A 188 -7.98 -14.70 -7.08
C LEU A 188 -9.45 -14.92 -7.41
N PRO A 189 -10.38 -14.84 -6.45
CA PRO A 189 -11.81 -14.74 -6.74
C PRO A 189 -12.08 -13.54 -7.64
N ALA A 190 -12.94 -13.70 -8.66
CA ALA A 190 -13.25 -12.62 -9.59
C ALA A 190 -13.99 -11.46 -8.90
N GLU A 191 -14.69 -11.72 -7.81
CA GLU A 191 -15.41 -10.75 -6.98
C GLU A 191 -14.50 -9.87 -6.11
N ASP A 192 -13.26 -10.31 -5.89
CA ASP A 192 -12.28 -9.61 -5.05
C ASP A 192 -11.38 -8.65 -5.85
N VAL A 193 -11.53 -8.60 -7.18
CA VAL A 193 -10.64 -7.81 -8.04
C VAL A 193 -11.39 -7.05 -9.13
N VAL A 194 -10.82 -5.93 -9.55
CA VAL A 194 -11.14 -5.27 -10.81
C VAL A 194 -10.02 -5.53 -11.79
N VAL A 195 -10.37 -5.85 -13.05
CA VAL A 195 -9.39 -6.08 -14.13
C VAL A 195 -9.41 -4.88 -15.08
N HIS A 196 -8.23 -4.28 -15.29
CA HIS A 196 -7.98 -3.24 -16.27
C HIS A 196 -7.22 -3.84 -17.46
N GLU A 197 -7.62 -3.49 -18.68
CA GLU A 197 -6.94 -3.97 -19.89
C GLU A 197 -5.56 -3.29 -20.04
N ALA A 198 -4.65 -3.93 -20.77
CA ALA A 198 -3.31 -3.37 -20.95
C ALA A 198 -3.36 -2.01 -21.67
N GLY A 199 -2.73 -0.99 -21.07
CA GLY A 199 -2.74 0.38 -21.59
C GLY A 199 -4.04 1.13 -21.38
N GLU A 200 -5.01 0.57 -20.68
CA GLU A 200 -6.21 1.28 -20.26
C GLU A 200 -5.86 2.33 -19.19
N THR A 201 -6.34 3.54 -19.40
CA THR A 201 -6.35 4.57 -18.36
C THR A 201 -7.76 4.60 -17.78
N PRO A 202 -7.95 4.14 -16.52
CA PRO A 202 -9.26 4.22 -15.88
C PRO A 202 -9.79 5.66 -15.87
N PRO A 203 -11.11 5.87 -15.98
CA PRO A 203 -11.68 7.20 -15.79
C PRO A 203 -11.35 7.72 -14.38
N LEU A 204 -11.25 9.04 -14.25
CA LEU A 204 -11.10 9.64 -12.93
C LEU A 204 -12.28 9.22 -12.02
N PRO A 205 -12.03 8.88 -10.77
CA PRO A 205 -13.09 8.59 -9.80
C PRO A 205 -13.82 9.88 -9.42
N THR A 206 -15.06 9.76 -8.99
CA THR A 206 -15.76 10.82 -8.28
C THR A 206 -15.29 10.88 -6.81
N ALA A 207 -15.61 11.97 -6.11
CA ALA A 207 -15.38 12.05 -4.65
C ALA A 207 -16.09 10.91 -3.89
N GLU A 208 -17.28 10.53 -4.34
CA GLU A 208 -18.05 9.42 -3.73
C GLU A 208 -17.34 8.06 -3.90
N ASP A 209 -16.70 7.82 -5.05
CA ASP A 209 -15.93 6.58 -5.27
C ASP A 209 -14.74 6.48 -4.30
N VAL A 210 -14.02 7.59 -4.10
CA VAL A 210 -12.90 7.67 -3.15
C VAL A 210 -13.39 7.49 -1.72
N ILE A 211 -14.48 8.17 -1.34
CA ILE A 211 -15.10 8.07 -0.01
C ILE A 211 -15.59 6.64 0.25
N ALA A 212 -16.33 6.03 -0.70
CA ALA A 212 -16.80 4.65 -0.58
C ALA A 212 -15.64 3.65 -0.44
N THR A 213 -14.51 3.91 -1.10
CA THR A 213 -13.28 3.13 -0.90
C THR A 213 -12.76 3.30 0.52
N GLY A 214 -12.74 4.53 1.03
CA GLY A 214 -12.29 4.84 2.39
C GLY A 214 -13.15 4.20 3.48
N GLU A 215 -14.47 4.17 3.30
CA GLU A 215 -15.41 3.56 4.26
C GLU A 215 -15.12 2.07 4.53
N ARG A 216 -14.53 1.36 3.57
CA ARG A 216 -14.14 -0.05 3.73
C ARG A 216 -13.10 -0.25 4.83
N PHE A 217 -12.30 0.77 5.14
CA PHE A 217 -11.26 0.74 6.16
C PHE A 217 -11.77 1.13 7.56
N LEU A 218 -13.02 1.54 7.71
CA LEU A 218 -13.57 1.94 9.01
C LEU A 218 -13.38 0.84 10.05
N GLY A 219 -12.79 1.21 11.19
CA GLY A 219 -12.44 0.29 12.26
C GLY A 219 -11.07 -0.39 12.09
N LEU A 220 -10.41 -0.29 10.95
CA LEU A 220 -9.04 -0.79 10.78
C LEU A 220 -8.10 0.01 11.70
N ARG A 221 -7.28 -0.72 12.45
CA ARG A 221 -6.35 -0.10 13.40
C ARG A 221 -5.29 0.74 12.70
N TYR A 222 -4.95 1.86 13.34
CA TYR A 222 -3.79 2.65 12.93
C TYR A 222 -2.51 1.82 13.07
N LEU A 223 -1.67 1.86 12.04
CA LEU A 223 -0.32 1.34 12.03
C LEU A 223 0.60 2.43 11.48
N TRP A 224 1.58 2.88 12.26
CA TRP A 224 2.58 3.81 11.77
C TRP A 224 3.25 3.27 10.50
N ALA A 225 3.38 4.09 9.47
CA ALA A 225 3.93 3.74 8.16
C ALA A 225 3.08 2.74 7.33
N GLY A 226 1.86 2.39 7.77
CA GLY A 226 1.01 1.42 7.10
C GLY A 226 0.36 1.95 5.82
N VAL A 227 0.27 1.07 4.78
CA VAL A 227 -0.49 1.28 3.53
C VAL A 227 -1.27 0.03 3.13
N SER A 228 -1.55 -0.86 4.07
CA SER A 228 -2.16 -2.16 3.78
C SER A 228 -3.43 -2.40 4.59
N ALA A 229 -4.21 -3.41 4.22
CA ALA A 229 -5.38 -3.86 4.97
C ALA A 229 -5.05 -4.40 6.38
N TYR A 230 -3.78 -4.47 6.74
CA TYR A 230 -3.30 -4.85 8.08
C TYR A 230 -3.06 -3.65 8.99
N GLY A 231 -3.18 -2.45 8.48
CA GLY A 231 -3.08 -1.19 9.18
C GLY A 231 -2.62 -0.07 8.25
N VAL A 232 -3.11 1.13 8.50
CA VAL A 232 -2.74 2.35 7.77
C VAL A 232 -2.38 3.45 8.77
N ASP A 233 -1.47 4.37 8.37
CA ASP A 233 -1.35 5.66 9.04
C ASP A 233 -2.18 6.72 8.28
N CYS A 234 -2.12 7.97 8.70
CA CYS A 234 -2.95 9.02 8.15
C CYS A 234 -2.71 9.26 6.65
N SER A 235 -1.46 9.42 6.26
CA SER A 235 -1.06 9.67 4.86
C SER A 235 -1.02 8.40 4.02
N GLY A 236 -0.71 7.24 4.62
CA GLY A 236 -0.83 5.95 3.97
C GLY A 236 -2.28 5.59 3.65
N TYR A 237 -3.21 6.00 4.50
CA TYR A 237 -4.64 5.87 4.23
C TYR A 237 -5.03 6.69 2.99
N THR A 238 -4.76 7.99 2.96
CA THR A 238 -5.08 8.84 1.81
C THR A 238 -4.33 8.40 0.55
N TYR A 239 -3.03 8.08 0.67
CA TYR A 239 -2.24 7.50 -0.43
C TYR A 239 -2.94 6.26 -1.02
N THR A 240 -3.31 5.29 -0.19
CA THR A 240 -3.93 4.03 -0.64
C THR A 240 -5.27 4.28 -1.34
N LEU A 241 -6.08 5.22 -0.84
CA LEU A 241 -7.36 5.55 -1.48
C LEU A 241 -7.16 6.07 -2.91
N PHE A 242 -6.29 7.05 -3.10
CA PHE A 242 -6.07 7.65 -4.41
C PHE A 242 -5.29 6.73 -5.34
N HIS A 243 -4.29 6.00 -4.84
CA HIS A 243 -3.52 5.04 -5.63
C HIS A 243 -4.41 3.93 -6.20
N HIS A 244 -5.38 3.43 -5.42
CA HIS A 244 -6.37 2.45 -5.88
C HIS A 244 -7.17 2.93 -7.11
N HIS A 245 -7.40 4.22 -7.22
CA HIS A 245 -8.09 4.85 -8.35
C HIS A 245 -7.14 5.35 -9.44
N GLY A 246 -5.86 4.96 -9.39
CA GLY A 246 -4.85 5.34 -10.39
C GLY A 246 -4.36 6.78 -10.27
N ILE A 247 -4.60 7.44 -9.14
CA ILE A 247 -4.15 8.80 -8.87
C ILE A 247 -2.92 8.76 -7.97
N SER A 248 -1.81 9.33 -8.44
CA SER A 248 -0.57 9.42 -7.66
C SER A 248 -0.59 10.67 -6.79
N ILE A 249 -0.42 10.46 -5.49
CA ILE A 249 -0.04 11.48 -4.51
C ILE A 249 1.16 10.96 -3.73
N ASP A 250 1.92 11.84 -3.07
CA ASP A 250 3.07 11.41 -2.29
C ASP A 250 2.67 10.60 -1.05
N ARG A 251 3.64 9.86 -0.49
CA ARG A 251 3.37 8.95 0.63
C ARG A 251 3.15 9.66 1.96
N ASP A 252 3.93 10.72 2.23
CA ASP A 252 3.93 11.41 3.51
C ASP A 252 2.98 12.63 3.51
N ALA A 253 2.33 12.91 4.64
CA ALA A 253 1.39 14.02 4.77
C ALA A 253 2.02 15.37 4.41
N GLY A 254 3.29 15.60 4.79
CA GLY A 254 4.03 16.80 4.41
C GLY A 254 4.23 16.91 2.91
N ASP A 255 4.58 15.81 2.24
CA ASP A 255 4.78 15.78 0.79
C ASP A 255 3.43 15.90 0.05
N GLN A 256 2.36 15.28 0.55
CA GLN A 256 1.00 15.47 0.03
C GLN A 256 0.57 16.95 0.07
N MET A 257 0.90 17.66 1.13
CA MET A 257 0.59 19.08 1.27
C MET A 257 1.43 19.97 0.35
N HIS A 258 2.74 19.67 0.20
CA HIS A 258 3.69 20.60 -0.35
C HIS A 258 4.28 20.20 -1.71
N HIS A 259 4.31 18.90 -2.05
CA HIS A 259 5.08 18.37 -3.17
C HIS A 259 4.26 17.59 -4.21
N SER A 260 3.07 17.10 -3.88
CA SER A 260 2.21 16.33 -4.81
C SER A 260 1.56 17.17 -5.92
N GLY A 261 1.82 18.47 -5.99
CA GLY A 261 1.26 19.35 -7.04
C GLY A 261 -0.25 19.54 -6.98
N LEU A 262 -0.86 19.26 -5.83
CA LEU A 262 -2.30 19.39 -5.61
C LEU A 262 -2.73 20.87 -5.47
N GLU A 263 -3.98 21.17 -5.89
CA GLU A 263 -4.51 22.51 -5.87
C GLU A 263 -4.80 22.99 -4.42
N PRO A 264 -4.31 24.17 -3.98
CA PRO A 264 -4.67 24.73 -2.69
C PRO A 264 -6.15 25.08 -2.63
N VAL A 265 -6.78 24.83 -1.48
CA VAL A 265 -8.21 25.10 -1.23
C VAL A 265 -8.35 25.93 0.05
N GLU A 266 -9.12 27.01 0.00
CA GLU A 266 -9.47 27.77 1.18
C GLU A 266 -10.52 27.00 2.01
N ARG A 267 -10.53 27.22 3.33
CA ARG A 267 -11.37 26.45 4.26
C ARG A 267 -12.87 26.57 3.94
N GLU A 268 -13.31 27.73 3.48
CA GLU A 268 -14.70 28.01 3.07
C GLU A 268 -15.10 27.35 1.76
N ASP A 269 -14.14 26.96 0.93
CA ASP A 269 -14.33 26.32 -0.38
C ASP A 269 -14.14 24.81 -0.36
N LEU A 270 -14.02 24.21 0.84
CA LEU A 270 -13.85 22.76 1.02
C LEU A 270 -14.99 21.97 0.37
N GLN A 271 -14.65 20.96 -0.40
CA GLN A 271 -15.56 20.03 -1.06
C GLN A 271 -15.24 18.58 -0.66
N ARG A 272 -16.21 17.70 -0.81
CA ARG A 272 -16.03 16.27 -0.58
C ARG A 272 -14.88 15.73 -1.44
N GLY A 273 -14.01 14.95 -0.82
CA GLY A 273 -12.81 14.41 -1.49
C GLY A 273 -11.55 15.28 -1.33
N ASP A 274 -11.65 16.51 -0.80
CA ASP A 274 -10.48 17.32 -0.47
C ASP A 274 -9.67 16.70 0.67
N LEU A 275 -8.35 16.90 0.65
CA LEU A 275 -7.46 16.55 1.74
C LEU A 275 -7.28 17.74 2.67
N VAL A 276 -7.50 17.53 3.97
CA VAL A 276 -7.30 18.53 5.02
C VAL A 276 -6.09 18.18 5.86
N PHE A 277 -5.25 19.18 6.15
CA PHE A 277 -3.94 19.00 6.78
C PHE A 277 -3.84 19.73 8.10
N PHE A 278 -3.07 19.13 9.03
CA PHE A 278 -2.86 19.68 10.37
C PHE A 278 -1.36 19.74 10.67
N ALA A 279 -0.91 20.90 11.17
CA ALA A 279 0.47 21.12 11.55
C ALA A 279 0.76 20.60 12.97
N THR A 280 2.04 20.59 13.33
CA THR A 280 2.51 20.24 14.67
C THR A 280 2.19 21.33 15.72
N ALA A 281 1.88 22.54 15.26
CA ALA A 281 1.47 23.68 16.08
C ALA A 281 0.61 24.64 15.24
N PRO A 282 -0.27 25.44 15.86
CA PRO A 282 -1.06 26.44 15.16
C PRO A 282 -0.22 27.39 14.31
N GLY A 283 -0.57 27.53 13.02
CA GLY A 283 0.13 28.39 12.07
C GLY A 283 1.51 27.87 11.63
N GLY A 284 1.86 26.61 11.96
CA GLY A 284 3.12 25.99 11.55
C GLY A 284 3.04 25.34 10.16
N ASP A 285 4.21 25.13 9.53
CA ASP A 285 4.36 24.50 8.21
C ASP A 285 4.71 22.98 8.31
N SER A 286 5.05 22.50 9.50
CA SER A 286 5.39 21.09 9.72
C SER A 286 4.12 20.27 9.86
N ILE A 287 3.75 19.55 8.81
CA ILE A 287 2.52 18.76 8.77
C ILE A 287 2.69 17.46 9.55
N ARG A 288 1.76 17.19 10.47
CA ARG A 288 1.72 15.99 11.30
C ARG A 288 0.61 15.02 10.92
N HIS A 289 -0.41 15.48 10.20
CA HIS A 289 -1.61 14.71 9.94
C HIS A 289 -2.33 15.16 8.67
N VAL A 290 -3.04 14.22 8.05
CA VAL A 290 -3.95 14.44 6.91
C VAL A 290 -5.22 13.62 7.10
N ALA A 291 -6.35 14.14 6.60
CA ALA A 291 -7.64 13.47 6.58
C ALA A 291 -8.39 13.77 5.27
N LEU A 292 -9.32 12.89 4.90
CA LEU A 292 -10.23 13.07 3.76
C LEU A 292 -11.48 13.83 4.24
N TYR A 293 -11.83 14.94 3.59
CA TYR A 293 -13.03 15.71 3.90
C TYR A 293 -14.28 15.10 3.26
N LEU A 294 -15.32 14.93 4.05
CA LEU A 294 -16.57 14.29 3.64
C LEU A 294 -17.74 15.28 3.40
N GLY A 295 -17.51 16.58 3.57
CA GLY A 295 -18.60 17.57 3.63
C GLY A 295 -19.15 17.72 5.05
N ASP A 296 -19.98 18.75 5.26
CA ASP A 296 -20.74 19.00 6.50
C ASP A 296 -19.89 18.92 7.79
N ASP A 297 -18.66 19.48 7.76
CA ASP A 297 -17.70 19.44 8.87
C ASP A 297 -17.22 18.03 9.24
N LEU A 298 -17.36 17.04 8.37
CA LEU A 298 -16.91 15.67 8.63
C LEU A 298 -15.62 15.35 7.91
N ILE A 299 -14.74 14.61 8.60
CA ILE A 299 -13.51 14.02 8.04
C ILE A 299 -13.46 12.53 8.31
N MET A 300 -12.83 11.78 7.39
CA MET A 300 -12.49 10.38 7.56
C MET A 300 -10.96 10.23 7.60
N GLN A 301 -10.45 9.52 8.59
CA GLN A 301 -9.03 9.53 8.91
C GLN A 301 -8.56 8.28 9.65
N ALA A 302 -7.24 8.03 9.61
CA ALA A 302 -6.51 7.18 10.53
C ALA A 302 -5.72 8.08 11.51
N PRO A 303 -6.23 8.39 12.71
CA PRO A 303 -5.73 9.54 13.48
C PRO A 303 -4.41 9.30 14.21
N ASN A 304 -4.23 8.16 14.87
CA ASN A 304 -3.01 7.81 15.63
C ASN A 304 -3.07 6.37 16.17
N ALA A 305 -1.99 5.93 16.83
CA ALA A 305 -1.82 4.57 17.34
C ALA A 305 -2.86 4.13 18.39
N GLU A 306 -3.61 5.05 19.00
CA GLU A 306 -4.65 4.73 19.99
C GLU A 306 -5.99 4.36 19.33
N ARG A 307 -6.18 4.73 18.07
CA ARG A 307 -7.47 4.71 17.38
C ARG A 307 -7.41 3.83 16.12
N SER A 308 -8.56 3.75 15.49
CA SER A 308 -8.75 3.09 14.20
C SER A 308 -9.22 4.12 13.18
N VAL A 309 -9.28 3.74 11.92
CA VAL A 309 -9.93 4.56 10.87
C VAL A 309 -11.35 4.88 11.30
N GLU A 310 -11.71 6.14 11.24
CA GLU A 310 -12.97 6.67 11.79
C GLU A 310 -13.44 7.91 11.06
N VAL A 311 -14.72 8.24 11.27
CA VAL A 311 -15.32 9.52 10.87
C VAL A 311 -15.56 10.37 12.10
N MET A 312 -15.20 11.66 12.02
CA MET A 312 -15.50 12.63 13.08
C MET A 312 -15.62 14.05 12.52
N SER A 313 -16.08 14.98 13.35
CA SER A 313 -16.14 16.40 13.00
C SER A 313 -14.73 17.00 12.87
N LEU A 314 -14.49 17.73 11.79
CA LEU A 314 -13.26 18.50 11.56
C LEU A 314 -13.04 19.51 12.70
N THR A 315 -14.09 20.23 13.10
CA THR A 315 -14.03 21.19 14.20
C THR A 315 -13.70 20.50 15.54
N ALA A 316 -14.26 19.32 15.81
CA ALA A 316 -13.97 18.57 17.03
C ALA A 316 -12.57 17.95 17.05
N TYR A 317 -11.99 17.64 15.88
CA TYR A 317 -10.63 17.14 15.77
C TYR A 317 -9.57 18.21 16.03
N ASP A 318 -9.87 19.45 15.71
CA ASP A 318 -8.94 20.59 15.79
C ASP A 318 -9.33 21.65 16.84
N PRO A 319 -9.39 21.27 18.13
CA PRO A 319 -9.74 22.23 19.20
C PRO A 319 -8.65 23.28 19.45
N THR A 320 -7.44 23.06 18.96
CA THR A 320 -6.25 23.91 19.19
C THR A 320 -5.90 24.81 17.99
N GLY A 321 -6.59 24.63 16.84
CA GLY A 321 -6.34 25.44 15.64
C GLY A 321 -5.08 25.05 14.88
N GLU A 322 -4.78 23.77 14.80
CA GLU A 322 -3.63 23.21 14.06
C GLU A 322 -3.93 22.98 12.56
N TYR A 323 -5.15 23.28 12.10
CA TYR A 323 -5.49 23.24 10.68
C TYR A 323 -4.51 24.12 9.88
N ALA A 324 -3.81 23.48 8.91
CA ALA A 324 -2.74 24.09 8.13
C ALA A 324 -3.15 24.41 6.69
N GLY A 325 -4.32 23.94 6.26
CA GLY A 325 -4.83 24.14 4.90
C GLY A 325 -5.41 22.89 4.30
N ALA A 326 -5.82 22.99 3.04
CA ALA A 326 -6.36 21.87 2.28
C ALA A 326 -5.78 21.80 0.87
N ARG A 327 -5.95 20.61 0.26
CA ARG A 327 -5.57 20.35 -1.14
C ARG A 327 -6.68 19.61 -1.85
N ARG A 328 -6.91 19.97 -3.10
CA ARG A 328 -7.86 19.28 -3.99
C ARG A 328 -7.11 18.37 -4.94
N VAL A 329 -7.52 17.12 -4.94
CA VAL A 329 -7.14 16.13 -5.95
C VAL A 329 -8.11 16.27 -7.13
N ALA A 330 -7.60 16.21 -8.37
CA ALA A 330 -8.46 16.26 -9.56
C ALA A 330 -9.31 14.98 -9.61
N LEU A 331 -10.64 15.14 -9.51
CA LEU A 331 -11.64 14.08 -9.55
C LEU A 331 -12.65 14.36 -10.68
N ALA A 332 -13.46 13.36 -11.02
CA ALA A 332 -14.61 13.56 -11.89
C ALA A 332 -15.73 14.30 -11.13
N ASP A 333 -16.61 15.00 -11.93
CA ASP A 333 -17.79 15.71 -11.42
C ASP A 333 -18.84 14.75 -10.82
#